data_8cf33d98244e7d2576831c4e0838941d
#
_entry.id   8cf33d98244e7d2576831c4e0838941d
#
_cell.length_a   1.000
_cell.length_b   1.000
_cell.length_c   1.000
_cell.angle_alpha   90.00
_cell.angle_beta   90.00
_cell.angle_gamma   90.00
#
_symmetry.space_group_name_H-M   'P 1'
#
loop_
_entity.id
_entity.type
_entity.pdbx_description
1 polymer ?
#
loop_
_entity_poly.entity_id
_entity_poly.type
_entity_poly.pdbx_seq_one_letter_code
_entity_poly.pdbx_strand_id
1 'polypeptide(L)'
;TVAAGLRVPAAIADYLILQVLRESKGGAIALSDETIMEWTSRVPPLEGILMCPEGAATAAAAAQLLQDGTLSKNDKIILLNTGSGLKNLDLL
;
A
#
# COMPACT_ATOMS: atom_id res chain seq x y z
N THR A 1 7.78 0.24 -10.94
CA THR A 1 6.53 0.78 -10.38
C THR A 1 6.55 2.31 -10.29
N VAL A 2 5.39 2.94 -10.37
CA VAL A 2 5.20 4.39 -10.13
C VAL A 2 5.45 4.75 -8.66
N ALA A 3 5.28 3.81 -7.75
CA ALA A 3 5.58 3.98 -6.33
C ALA A 3 7.11 3.92 -6.12
N ALA A 4 7.78 5.04 -6.31
CA ALA A 4 9.24 5.11 -6.31
C ALA A 4 9.87 4.56 -5.03
N GLY A 5 9.22 4.73 -3.88
CA GLY A 5 9.68 4.20 -2.60
C GLY A 5 9.66 2.67 -2.51
N LEU A 6 8.89 2.01 -3.38
CA LEU A 6 8.86 0.55 -3.49
C LEU A 6 9.81 0.01 -4.57
N ARG A 7 10.44 0.90 -5.33
CA ARG A 7 11.34 0.55 -6.44
C ARG A 7 12.73 0.26 -5.92
N VAL A 8 12.90 -0.89 -5.28
CA VAL A 8 14.15 -1.31 -4.66
C VAL A 8 14.60 -2.62 -5.29
N PRO A 9 15.72 -2.62 -6.07
CA PRO A 9 16.21 -3.83 -6.74
C PRO A 9 16.60 -4.94 -5.75
N ALA A 10 17.19 -4.55 -4.61
CA ALA A 10 17.56 -5.46 -3.54
C ALA A 10 17.39 -4.77 -2.19
N ALA A 11 16.47 -5.25 -1.38
CA ALA A 11 16.21 -4.68 -0.07
C ALA A 11 17.31 -5.09 0.92
N ILE A 12 17.94 -4.11 1.57
CA ILE A 12 19.02 -4.36 2.56
C ILE A 12 18.52 -5.22 3.72
N ALA A 13 17.28 -5.00 4.14
CA ALA A 13 16.67 -5.68 5.28
C ALA A 13 15.71 -6.80 4.88
N ASP A 14 15.89 -7.42 3.72
CA ASP A 14 14.99 -8.45 3.19
C ASP A 14 14.82 -9.63 4.15
N TYR A 15 15.92 -10.10 4.77
CA TYR A 15 15.88 -11.20 5.73
C TYR A 15 15.08 -10.85 6.99
N LEU A 16 15.12 -9.59 7.45
CA LEU A 16 14.33 -9.12 8.59
C LEU A 16 12.85 -9.04 8.24
N ILE A 17 12.53 -8.58 7.03
CA ILE A 17 11.15 -8.53 6.54
C ILE A 17 10.57 -9.95 6.47
N LEU A 18 11.31 -10.89 5.91
CA LEU A 18 10.88 -12.29 5.82
C LEU A 18 10.69 -12.91 7.22
N GLN A 19 11.59 -12.62 8.15
CA GLN A 19 11.48 -13.09 9.52
C GLN A 19 10.20 -12.55 10.18
N VAL A 20 9.93 -11.25 10.07
CA VAL A 20 8.73 -10.62 10.63
C VAL A 20 7.46 -11.22 10.03
N LEU A 21 7.41 -11.43 8.71
CA LEU A 21 6.26 -12.03 8.05
C LEU A 21 5.99 -13.44 8.56
N ARG A 22 7.03 -14.25 8.77
CA ARG A 22 6.91 -15.62 9.29
C ARG A 22 6.46 -15.64 10.74
N GLU A 23 7.08 -14.83 11.60
CA GLU A 23 6.77 -14.78 13.02
C GLU A 23 5.38 -14.21 13.31
N SER A 24 4.98 -13.18 12.59
CA SER A 24 3.66 -12.56 12.74
C SER A 24 2.53 -13.33 12.06
N LYS A 25 2.85 -14.34 11.25
CA LYS A 25 1.92 -15.01 10.33
C LYS A 25 1.25 -14.02 9.39
N GLY A 26 1.99 -12.98 9.03
CA GLY A 26 1.58 -11.97 8.07
C GLY A 26 1.75 -12.44 6.63
N GLY A 27 1.62 -11.51 5.72
CA GLY A 27 1.76 -11.81 4.28
C GLY A 27 2.29 -10.62 3.52
N ALA A 28 2.49 -10.83 2.24
CA ALA A 28 2.87 -9.80 1.30
C ALA A 28 2.05 -9.95 0.02
N ILE A 29 1.73 -8.85 -0.61
CA ILE A 29 1.04 -8.84 -1.90
C ILE A 29 1.72 -7.88 -2.86
N ALA A 30 1.58 -8.15 -4.14
CA ALA A 30 2.00 -7.24 -5.20
C ALA A 30 0.77 -6.62 -5.85
N LEU A 31 0.87 -5.35 -6.21
CA LEU A 31 -0.18 -4.59 -6.87
C LEU A 31 0.33 -4.01 -8.18
N SER A 32 -0.56 -3.91 -9.18
CA SER A 32 -0.23 -3.24 -10.43
C SER A 32 -0.18 -1.72 -10.24
N ASP A 33 0.60 -1.04 -11.07
CA ASP A 33 0.65 0.43 -11.08
C ASP A 33 -0.73 1.04 -11.38
N GLU A 34 -1.50 0.42 -12.24
CA GLU A 34 -2.88 0.85 -12.54
C GLU A 34 -3.73 0.88 -11.27
N THR A 35 -3.68 -0.19 -10.48
CA THR A 35 -4.41 -0.28 -9.21
C THR A 35 -3.93 0.79 -8.23
N ILE A 36 -2.62 0.98 -8.10
CA ILE A 36 -2.06 2.02 -7.22
C ILE A 36 -2.55 3.41 -7.62
N MET A 37 -2.49 3.73 -8.92
CA MET A 37 -2.92 5.04 -9.42
C MET A 37 -4.43 5.26 -9.29
N GLU A 38 -5.24 4.22 -9.49
CA GLU A 38 -6.67 4.29 -9.23
C GLU A 38 -6.94 4.71 -7.78
N TRP A 39 -6.28 4.07 -6.81
CA TRP A 39 -6.46 4.39 -5.41
C TRP A 39 -5.89 5.75 -5.00
N THR A 40 -4.86 6.24 -5.67
CA THR A 40 -4.37 7.61 -5.51
C THR A 40 -5.48 8.63 -5.81
N SER A 41 -6.36 8.32 -6.76
CA SER A 41 -7.50 9.17 -7.12
C SER A 41 -8.75 8.91 -6.27
N ARG A 42 -8.93 7.71 -5.73
CA ARG A 42 -10.12 7.32 -4.96
C ARG A 42 -10.09 7.81 -3.52
N VAL A 43 -8.92 7.83 -2.90
CA VAL A 43 -8.79 8.18 -1.46
C VAL A 43 -9.13 9.64 -1.17
N PRO A 44 -8.68 10.63 -1.95
CA PRO A 44 -8.91 12.03 -1.62
C PRO A 44 -10.39 12.41 -1.43
N PRO A 45 -11.33 12.02 -2.33
CA PRO A 45 -12.73 12.39 -2.13
C PRO A 45 -13.39 11.65 -0.96
N LEU A 46 -12.84 10.52 -0.52
CA LEU A 46 -13.38 9.73 0.58
C LEU A 46 -12.86 10.22 1.95
N GLU A 47 -11.58 10.55 2.01
CA GLU A 47 -10.87 10.80 3.27
C GLU A 47 -10.31 12.23 3.40
N GLY A 48 -10.32 13.02 2.33
CA GLY A 48 -9.73 14.35 2.32
C GLY A 48 -8.20 14.35 2.41
N ILE A 49 -7.57 13.22 2.09
CA ILE A 49 -6.11 13.02 2.17
C ILE A 49 -5.59 12.62 0.80
N LEU A 50 -4.60 13.36 0.29
CA LEU A 50 -3.86 12.97 -0.90
C LEU A 50 -2.64 12.14 -0.49
N MET A 51 -2.76 10.83 -0.63
CA MET A 51 -1.68 9.89 -0.32
C MET A 51 -0.63 9.87 -1.41
N CYS A 52 0.62 9.61 -1.04
CA CYS A 52 1.63 9.20 -2.01
C CYS A 52 1.27 7.83 -2.60
N PRO A 53 1.85 7.43 -3.75
CA PRO A 53 1.57 6.11 -4.35
C PRO A 53 1.79 4.95 -3.40
N GLU A 54 2.80 5.00 -2.55
CA GLU A 54 3.08 3.99 -1.53
C GLU A 54 1.95 3.89 -0.49
N GLY A 55 1.41 5.04 -0.07
CA GLY A 55 0.25 5.09 0.82
C GLY A 55 -1.01 4.56 0.14
N ALA A 56 -1.27 4.97 -1.10
CA ALA A 56 -2.40 4.48 -1.90
C ALA A 56 -2.32 2.96 -2.10
N ALA A 57 -1.12 2.40 -2.25
CA ALA A 57 -0.92 0.96 -2.34
C ALA A 57 -1.42 0.23 -1.09
N THR A 58 -1.28 0.81 0.11
CA THR A 58 -1.81 0.19 1.34
C THR A 58 -3.34 0.12 1.33
N ALA A 59 -4.00 1.17 0.84
CA ALA A 59 -5.46 1.19 0.71
C ALA A 59 -5.96 0.17 -0.32
N ALA A 60 -5.30 0.11 -1.47
CA ALA A 60 -5.59 -0.88 -2.51
C ALA A 60 -5.40 -2.31 -2.00
N ALA A 61 -4.32 -2.56 -1.26
CA ALA A 61 -4.03 -3.85 -0.65
C ALA A 61 -5.11 -4.26 0.34
N ALA A 62 -5.52 -3.35 1.22
CA ALA A 62 -6.59 -3.62 2.18
C ALA A 62 -7.90 -3.97 1.49
N ALA A 63 -8.28 -3.25 0.43
CA ALA A 63 -9.47 -3.54 -0.35
C ALA A 63 -9.42 -4.92 -1.00
N GLN A 64 -8.29 -5.28 -1.58
CA GLN A 64 -8.10 -6.59 -2.21
C GLN A 64 -8.18 -7.72 -1.17
N LEU A 65 -7.53 -7.56 -0.02
CA LEU A 65 -7.53 -8.57 1.04
C LEU A 65 -8.90 -8.71 1.72
N LEU A 66 -9.69 -7.64 1.78
CA LEU A 66 -11.08 -7.72 2.22
C LEU A 66 -11.95 -8.46 1.20
N GLN A 67 -11.74 -8.21 -0.09
CA GLN A 67 -12.49 -8.85 -1.15
C GLN A 67 -12.22 -10.35 -1.23
N ASP A 68 -10.97 -10.78 -1.05
CA ASP A 68 -10.60 -12.19 -1.12
C ASP A 68 -10.83 -12.96 0.18
N GLY A 69 -11.29 -12.28 1.23
CA GLY A 69 -11.60 -12.89 2.53
C GLY A 69 -10.41 -13.07 3.48
N THR A 70 -9.21 -12.62 3.10
CA THR A 70 -8.03 -12.66 3.99
C THR A 70 -8.23 -11.76 5.19
N LEU A 71 -8.84 -10.58 4.99
CA LEU A 71 -9.26 -9.67 6.04
C LEU A 71 -10.79 -9.70 6.18
N SER A 72 -11.27 -9.51 7.41
CA SER A 72 -12.70 -9.40 7.73
C SER A 72 -13.12 -7.95 7.88
N LYS A 73 -14.38 -7.65 7.56
CA LYS A 73 -15.01 -6.34 7.81
C LYS A 73 -14.96 -5.93 9.28
N ASN A 74 -14.85 -6.90 10.20
CA ASN A 74 -14.79 -6.66 11.64
C ASN A 74 -13.35 -6.44 12.14
N ASP A 75 -12.36 -6.61 11.28
CA ASP A 75 -10.96 -6.37 11.65
C ASP A 75 -10.69 -4.87 11.79
N LYS A 76 -9.85 -4.51 12.75
CA LYS A 76 -9.27 -3.18 12.84
C LYS A 76 -8.05 -3.13 11.95
N ILE A 77 -8.13 -2.31 10.89
CA ILE A 77 -7.09 -2.22 9.87
C ILE A 77 -6.40 -0.87 9.99
N ILE A 78 -5.09 -0.89 10.13
CA ILE A 78 -4.25 0.30 10.15
C ILE A 78 -3.46 0.36 8.84
N LEU A 79 -3.59 1.46 8.11
CA LEU A 79 -2.81 1.72 6.90
C LEU A 79 -1.75 2.78 7.19
N LEU A 80 -0.50 2.46 6.89
CA LEU A 80 0.60 3.41 7.06
C LEU A 80 0.73 4.28 5.80
N ASN A 81 0.31 5.54 5.91
CA ASN A 81 0.55 6.53 4.88
C ASN A 81 1.85 7.29 5.18
N THR A 82 2.92 6.91 4.51
CA THR A 82 4.27 7.41 4.79
C THR A 82 4.63 8.70 4.09
N GLY A 83 3.76 9.22 3.22
CA GLY A 83 4.04 10.46 2.51
C GLY A 83 2.80 11.11 1.90
N SER A 84 2.96 12.38 1.53
CA SER A 84 1.93 13.15 0.84
C SER A 84 2.05 13.00 -0.68
N GLY A 85 0.92 12.88 -1.36
CA GLY A 85 0.85 12.90 -2.82
C GLY A 85 1.30 14.23 -3.45
N LEU A 86 1.39 15.29 -2.65
CA LEU A 86 1.94 16.57 -3.13
C LEU A 86 3.38 16.49 -3.61
N LYS A 87 4.12 15.45 -3.19
CA LYS A 87 5.48 15.19 -3.68
C LYS A 87 5.52 14.52 -5.05
N ASN A 88 4.36 14.07 -5.54
CA ASN A 88 4.22 13.27 -6.75
C ASN A 88 3.21 13.89 -7.72
N LEU A 89 3.20 15.23 -7.82
CA LEU A 89 2.25 15.97 -8.67
C LEU A 89 2.38 15.59 -10.16
N ASP A 90 3.55 15.14 -10.56
CA ASP A 90 3.82 14.65 -11.90
C ASP A 90 3.05 13.36 -12.27
N LEU A 91 2.54 12.66 -11.27
CA LEU A 91 1.73 11.45 -11.44
C LEU A 91 0.22 11.72 -11.45
N LEU A 92 -0.17 12.94 -11.12
CA LEU A 92 -1.58 13.34 -11.10
C LEU A 92 -2.02 13.96 -12.48
#